data_a56c9c7746d1421395c7949771bd7ab8
#
_entry.id   a56c9c7746d1421395c7949771bd7ab8
#
_cell.length_a   1.000
_cell.length_b   1.000
_cell.length_c   1.000
_cell.angle_alpha   90.00
_cell.angle_beta   90.00
_cell.angle_gamma   90.00
#
_symmetry.space_group_name_H-M   'P 1'
#
loop_
_entity.id
_entity.type
_entity.pdbx_description
1 polymer ?
#
loop_
_entity_poly.entity_id
_entity_poly.type
_entity_poly.pdbx_seq_one_letter_code
_entity_poly.pdbx_strand_id
1 'polypeptide(L)'
;MLRGGMDGLCAVPIIGDKNFEKRRKDLILDETLKLNSDFALHPKLKNFHNLWQNNLGAIVHATNIPYTKRSHFDGQNLMETGGHIPYSIKTGWLGRGMKLAELKGDGLALALPMPLLLRGIPSNDNFYPSKKRLPRTELLQLLKSVYADKSEHDLANMMEIIANRSMMNNGGTSMSRKNSSLAYKAGLELKKINGPRVAVFEVDGFDTHAAQGGVNGSHSDSLIEMDSIFKSLEKGLGLEIENTL
;
A
#
# COMPACT_ATOMS: atom_id res chain seq x y z
N MET A 1 1.53 2.36 -1.40
CA MET A 1 1.90 3.61 -2.14
C MET A 1 2.00 4.76 -1.15
N LEU A 2 3.06 5.57 -1.22
CA LEU A 2 3.20 6.78 -0.43
C LEU A 2 2.62 7.96 -1.22
N ARG A 3 1.77 8.76 -0.59
CA ARG A 3 1.13 9.94 -1.17
C ARG A 3 1.81 11.22 -0.69
N GLY A 4 2.04 12.14 -1.61
CA GLY A 4 2.75 13.39 -1.37
C GLY A 4 4.20 13.33 -1.86
N GLY A 5 5.01 14.25 -1.39
CA GLY A 5 6.41 14.39 -1.78
C GLY A 5 7.37 13.91 -0.69
N MET A 6 7.43 12.62 -0.42
CA MET A 6 8.34 12.09 0.60
C MET A 6 9.80 12.50 0.31
N ASP A 7 10.47 13.07 1.30
CA ASP A 7 11.90 13.35 1.25
C ASP A 7 12.72 12.06 1.46
N GLY A 8 13.03 11.40 0.36
CA GLY A 8 13.81 10.17 0.37
C GLY A 8 15.21 10.32 0.97
N LEU A 9 15.82 11.51 0.86
CA LEU A 9 17.14 11.78 1.43
C LEU A 9 17.09 12.01 2.96
N CYS A 10 15.92 12.33 3.52
CA CYS A 10 15.73 12.34 4.97
C CYS A 10 15.43 10.92 5.49
N ALA A 11 14.67 10.14 4.75
CA ALA A 11 14.39 8.74 5.09
C ALA A 11 15.63 7.85 5.00
N VAL A 12 16.47 8.08 3.98
CA VAL A 12 17.70 7.32 3.69
C VAL A 12 18.86 8.29 3.43
N PRO A 13 19.44 8.88 4.47
CA PRO A 13 20.51 9.85 4.34
C PRO A 13 21.81 9.23 3.78
N ILE A 14 22.54 10.05 3.03
CA ILE A 14 23.85 9.70 2.49
C ILE A 14 24.92 10.12 3.50
N ILE A 15 25.32 9.23 4.36
CA ILE A 15 26.27 9.51 5.46
C ILE A 15 27.73 9.58 5.02
N GLY A 16 28.07 9.08 3.83
CA GLY A 16 29.42 9.09 3.27
C GLY A 16 29.76 10.34 2.44
N ASP A 17 28.81 11.25 2.20
CA ASP A 17 29.00 12.43 1.35
C ASP A 17 29.05 13.74 2.13
N LYS A 18 30.22 14.36 2.21
CA LYS A 18 30.43 15.68 2.84
C LYS A 18 29.59 16.80 2.19
N ASN A 19 29.22 16.69 0.92
CA ASN A 19 28.35 17.67 0.27
C ASN A 19 26.90 17.52 0.72
N PHE A 20 26.47 16.32 1.07
CA PHE A 20 25.15 16.09 1.66
C PHE A 20 24.98 16.89 2.96
N GLU A 21 25.93 16.74 3.90
CA GLU A 21 25.93 17.48 5.16
C GLU A 21 25.91 18.99 4.94
N LYS A 22 26.79 19.50 4.05
CA LYS A 22 26.87 20.92 3.73
C LYS A 22 25.58 21.51 3.18
N ARG A 23 24.83 20.74 2.35
CA ARG A 23 23.63 21.20 1.66
C ARG A 23 22.35 21.03 2.48
N ARG A 24 22.38 20.18 3.50
CA ARG A 24 21.20 19.81 4.28
C ARG A 24 21.37 20.01 5.78
N LYS A 25 22.11 21.03 6.18
CA LYS A 25 22.50 21.34 7.57
C LYS A 25 21.38 21.16 8.60
N ASP A 26 20.20 21.70 8.31
CA ASP A 26 19.03 21.69 9.22
C ASP A 26 18.24 20.37 9.20
N LEU A 27 18.63 19.45 8.33
CA LEU A 27 17.97 18.14 8.13
C LEU A 27 18.93 16.97 8.37
N ILE A 28 20.14 17.24 8.87
CA ILE A 28 21.07 16.22 9.28
C ILE A 28 20.57 15.54 10.53
N LEU A 29 20.68 14.23 10.57
CA LEU A 29 20.22 13.42 11.68
C LEU A 29 21.44 13.07 12.55
N ASP A 30 21.40 13.42 13.82
CA ASP A 30 22.47 13.11 14.79
C ASP A 30 22.60 11.61 15.02
N GLU A 31 21.48 10.89 14.96
CA GLU A 31 21.43 9.44 15.09
C GLU A 31 20.84 8.82 13.83
N THR A 32 21.50 7.82 13.29
CA THR A 32 21.04 7.10 12.10
C THR A 32 21.22 5.59 12.26
N LEU A 33 20.44 4.79 11.56
CA LEU A 33 20.58 3.34 11.52
C LEU A 33 21.43 2.97 10.31
N LYS A 34 22.69 2.65 10.52
CA LYS A 34 23.67 2.40 9.46
C LYS A 34 23.29 1.20 8.61
N LEU A 35 23.32 1.37 7.30
CA LEU A 35 23.13 0.31 6.30
C LEU A 35 24.48 -0.19 5.76
N ASN A 36 25.34 0.75 5.36
CA ASN A 36 26.70 0.49 4.85
C ASN A 36 27.59 1.73 5.08
N SER A 37 28.71 1.86 4.36
CA SER A 37 29.63 3.01 4.46
C SER A 37 28.99 4.33 4.02
N ASP A 38 28.05 4.30 3.08
CA ASP A 38 27.56 5.48 2.37
C ASP A 38 26.14 5.86 2.76
N PHE A 39 25.33 4.90 3.22
CA PHE A 39 23.91 5.08 3.48
C PHE A 39 23.50 4.64 4.88
N ALA A 40 22.51 5.33 5.41
CA ALA A 40 21.84 4.96 6.65
C ALA A 40 20.33 5.15 6.53
N LEU A 41 19.57 4.69 7.50
CA LEU A 41 18.15 4.96 7.64
C LEU A 41 17.89 6.02 8.70
N HIS A 42 16.78 6.72 8.54
CA HIS A 42 16.22 7.55 9.58
C HIS A 42 16.01 6.73 10.87
N PRO A 43 16.29 7.27 12.08
CA PRO A 43 16.26 6.50 13.33
C PRO A 43 14.88 5.95 13.70
N LYS A 44 13.82 6.42 13.07
CA LYS A 44 12.46 5.91 13.25
C LYS A 44 12.13 4.66 12.42
N LEU A 45 12.96 4.27 11.46
CA LEU A 45 12.77 3.10 10.59
C LEU A 45 13.41 1.82 11.15
N LYS A 46 13.13 1.51 12.42
CA LYS A 46 13.75 0.40 13.16
C LYS A 46 13.31 -0.98 12.66
N ASN A 47 12.03 -1.15 12.36
CA ASN A 47 11.53 -2.44 11.86
C ASN A 47 12.03 -2.69 10.44
N PHE A 48 12.08 -1.66 9.58
CA PHE A 48 12.67 -1.80 8.25
C PHE A 48 14.17 -2.10 8.33
N HIS A 49 14.90 -1.48 9.27
CA HIS A 49 16.31 -1.79 9.52
C HIS A 49 16.53 -3.27 9.90
N ASN A 50 15.64 -3.83 10.72
CA ASN A 50 15.66 -5.26 11.05
C ASN A 50 15.43 -6.14 9.81
N LEU A 51 14.47 -5.77 8.96
CA LEU A 51 14.25 -6.47 7.68
C LEU A 51 15.50 -6.42 6.80
N TRP A 52 16.14 -5.24 6.69
CA TRP A 52 17.41 -5.08 5.98
C TRP A 52 18.51 -6.01 6.52
N GLN A 53 18.71 -6.04 7.83
CA GLN A 53 19.73 -6.88 8.46
C GLN A 53 19.50 -8.38 8.23
N ASN A 54 18.25 -8.79 8.05
CA ASN A 54 17.86 -10.16 7.74
C ASN A 54 17.77 -10.46 6.23
N ASN A 55 18.25 -9.56 5.37
CA ASN A 55 18.17 -9.66 3.91
C ASN A 55 16.71 -9.75 3.36
N LEU A 56 15.75 -9.25 4.10
CA LEU A 56 14.31 -9.19 3.76
C LEU A 56 13.88 -7.80 3.31
N GLY A 57 14.80 -6.87 3.16
CA GLY A 57 14.53 -5.51 2.73
C GLY A 57 15.59 -5.01 1.76
N ALA A 58 15.18 -4.22 0.78
CA ALA A 58 16.04 -3.58 -0.18
C ALA A 58 15.67 -2.11 -0.41
N ILE A 59 16.63 -1.30 -0.80
CA ILE A 59 16.44 0.11 -1.15
C ILE A 59 17.05 0.37 -2.52
N VAL A 60 16.25 0.95 -3.41
CA VAL A 60 16.70 1.36 -4.74
C VAL A 60 16.85 2.87 -4.76
N HIS A 61 18.08 3.34 -4.85
CA HIS A 61 18.42 4.75 -4.86
C HIS A 61 18.29 5.38 -6.24
N ALA A 62 18.19 6.71 -6.28
CA ALA A 62 18.20 7.53 -7.49
C ALA A 62 17.14 7.12 -8.54
N THR A 63 15.99 6.64 -8.08
CA THR A 63 14.85 6.31 -8.93
C THR A 63 13.88 7.47 -8.98
N ASN A 64 13.35 7.78 -10.16
CA ASN A 64 12.30 8.76 -10.35
C ASN A 64 11.40 8.40 -11.54
N ILE A 65 10.29 9.14 -11.66
CA ILE A 65 9.46 9.14 -12.85
C ILE A 65 9.91 10.26 -13.81
N PRO A 66 9.66 10.16 -15.12
CA PRO A 66 10.03 11.19 -16.11
C PRO A 66 9.10 12.40 -15.99
N TYR A 67 9.09 13.06 -14.85
CA TYR A 67 8.23 14.20 -14.54
C TYR A 67 9.02 15.26 -13.77
N THR A 68 9.10 16.46 -14.36
CA THR A 68 9.91 17.57 -13.84
C THR A 68 9.09 18.76 -13.34
N LYS A 69 7.75 18.68 -13.45
CA LYS A 69 6.85 19.73 -12.95
C LYS A 69 6.55 19.53 -11.46
N ARG A 70 5.88 20.49 -10.84
CA ARG A 70 5.67 20.51 -9.37
C ARG A 70 4.34 19.91 -8.90
N SER A 71 3.48 19.43 -9.81
CA SER A 71 2.21 18.81 -9.44
C SER A 71 2.43 17.36 -8.99
N HIS A 72 2.34 17.10 -7.69
CA HIS A 72 2.41 15.71 -7.21
C HIS A 72 1.20 14.87 -7.65
N PHE A 73 0.05 15.46 -7.97
CA PHE A 73 -1.08 14.72 -8.55
C PHE A 73 -0.75 14.16 -9.93
N ASP A 74 -0.12 14.97 -10.80
CA ASP A 74 0.33 14.53 -12.11
C ASP A 74 1.44 13.47 -11.97
N GLY A 75 2.39 13.71 -11.05
CA GLY A 75 3.46 12.76 -10.75
C GLY A 75 2.91 11.42 -10.27
N GLN A 76 1.95 11.41 -9.36
CA GLN A 76 1.27 10.19 -8.91
C GLN A 76 0.56 9.47 -10.04
N ASN A 77 -0.15 10.21 -10.90
CA ASN A 77 -0.81 9.61 -12.06
C ASN A 77 0.19 8.91 -12.99
N LEU A 78 1.32 9.53 -13.26
CA LEU A 78 2.38 8.93 -14.09
C LEU A 78 3.02 7.73 -13.41
N MET A 79 3.25 7.80 -12.10
CA MET A 79 3.79 6.68 -11.32
C MET A 79 2.85 5.47 -11.32
N GLU A 80 1.54 5.70 -11.26
CA GLU A 80 0.56 4.61 -11.30
C GLU A 80 0.33 4.06 -12.70
N THR A 81 0.42 4.91 -13.73
CA THR A 81 0.17 4.50 -15.12
C THR A 81 1.42 4.00 -15.84
N GLY A 82 2.62 4.43 -15.43
CA GLY A 82 3.85 4.22 -16.19
C GLY A 82 3.87 5.01 -17.49
N GLY A 83 3.04 6.04 -17.63
CA GLY A 83 2.95 6.90 -18.82
C GLY A 83 3.91 8.07 -18.78
N HIS A 84 3.89 8.89 -19.86
CA HIS A 84 4.69 10.10 -19.98
C HIS A 84 3.83 11.39 -19.94
N ILE A 85 2.54 11.28 -20.21
CA ILE A 85 1.59 12.39 -20.21
C ILE A 85 0.53 12.11 -19.15
N PRO A 86 0.35 13.02 -18.17
CA PRO A 86 -0.66 12.83 -17.12
C PRO A 86 -2.05 12.59 -17.70
N TYR A 87 -2.77 11.66 -17.09
CA TYR A 87 -4.17 11.30 -17.40
C TYR A 87 -4.44 10.73 -18.81
N SER A 88 -3.41 10.52 -19.63
CA SER A 88 -3.57 9.93 -20.97
C SER A 88 -3.88 8.43 -20.92
N ILE A 89 -3.33 7.71 -19.95
CA ILE A 89 -3.54 6.26 -19.74
C ILE A 89 -4.54 6.06 -18.59
N LYS A 90 -5.53 5.19 -18.82
CA LYS A 90 -6.60 4.90 -17.86
C LYS A 90 -6.38 3.59 -17.08
N THR A 91 -5.31 2.87 -17.38
CA THR A 91 -4.93 1.61 -16.73
C THR A 91 -3.60 1.76 -15.99
N GLY A 92 -3.41 0.97 -14.93
CA GLY A 92 -2.17 0.94 -14.16
C GLY A 92 -1.11 0.03 -14.78
N TRP A 93 0.16 0.38 -14.59
CA TRP A 93 1.25 -0.47 -15.09
C TRP A 93 1.28 -1.83 -14.38
N LEU A 94 0.96 -1.86 -13.09
CA LEU A 94 0.94 -3.10 -12.31
C LEU A 94 -0.21 -4.02 -12.76
N GLY A 95 -1.41 -3.47 -12.96
CA GLY A 95 -2.53 -4.22 -13.53
C GLY A 95 -2.20 -4.81 -14.91
N ARG A 96 -1.59 -4.02 -15.80
CA ARG A 96 -1.14 -4.53 -17.10
C ARG A 96 -0.05 -5.60 -16.96
N GLY A 97 0.92 -5.40 -16.02
CA GLY A 97 1.99 -6.36 -15.74
C GLY A 97 1.45 -7.68 -15.24
N MET A 98 0.51 -7.67 -14.30
CA MET A 98 -0.15 -8.89 -13.81
C MET A 98 -0.85 -9.66 -14.94
N LYS A 99 -1.53 -8.96 -15.84
CA LYS A 99 -2.18 -9.56 -17.00
C LYS A 99 -1.16 -10.19 -17.96
N LEU A 100 -0.06 -9.49 -18.26
CA LEU A 100 0.98 -9.99 -19.15
C LEU A 100 1.76 -11.16 -18.56
N ALA A 101 1.96 -11.17 -17.26
CA ALA A 101 2.63 -12.26 -16.55
C ALA A 101 1.73 -13.45 -16.29
N GLU A 102 0.45 -13.40 -16.71
CA GLU A 102 -0.55 -14.44 -16.47
C GLU A 102 -0.58 -14.90 -15.01
N LEU A 103 -0.40 -13.95 -14.07
CA LEU A 103 -0.38 -14.26 -12.65
C LEU A 103 -1.71 -14.88 -12.24
N LYS A 104 -1.63 -16.09 -11.69
CA LYS A 104 -2.78 -16.76 -11.09
C LYS A 104 -3.07 -16.08 -9.75
N GLY A 105 -4.10 -15.26 -9.70
CA GLY A 105 -4.52 -14.51 -8.53
C GLY A 105 -4.80 -13.04 -8.85
N ASP A 106 -5.59 -12.44 -7.99
CA ASP A 106 -6.10 -11.09 -8.19
C ASP A 106 -5.23 -10.04 -7.49
N GLY A 107 -5.45 -8.77 -7.85
CA GLY A 107 -5.00 -7.64 -7.06
C GLY A 107 -6.02 -7.31 -5.97
N LEU A 108 -5.56 -6.97 -4.78
CA LEU A 108 -6.37 -6.54 -3.66
C LEU A 108 -6.10 -5.08 -3.33
N ALA A 109 -7.11 -4.24 -3.46
CA ALA A 109 -7.09 -2.87 -2.95
C ALA A 109 -7.60 -2.83 -1.50
N LEU A 110 -6.86 -2.23 -0.58
CA LEU A 110 -7.23 -2.14 0.84
C LEU A 110 -7.61 -0.71 1.21
N ALA A 111 -8.86 -0.55 1.68
CA ALA A 111 -9.45 0.72 2.14
C ALA A 111 -9.45 1.85 1.08
N LEU A 112 -9.39 1.49 -0.19
CA LEU A 112 -9.39 2.40 -1.33
C LEU A 112 -10.51 2.06 -2.30
N PRO A 113 -11.04 3.02 -3.06
CA PRO A 113 -11.60 2.73 -4.38
C PRO A 113 -10.52 2.03 -5.20
N MET A 114 -10.89 1.26 -6.23
CA MET A 114 -9.91 0.57 -7.07
C MET A 114 -8.84 1.56 -7.57
N PRO A 115 -7.58 1.48 -7.07
CA PRO A 115 -6.53 2.43 -7.42
C PRO A 115 -6.16 2.29 -8.89
N LEU A 116 -5.73 3.39 -9.50
CA LEU A 116 -5.34 3.41 -10.91
C LEU A 116 -4.24 2.38 -11.19
N LEU A 117 -3.31 2.19 -10.26
CA LEU A 117 -2.22 1.21 -10.33
C LEU A 117 -2.69 -0.21 -10.67
N LEU A 118 -3.83 -0.65 -10.13
CA LEU A 118 -4.40 -1.98 -10.35
C LEU A 118 -5.40 -2.06 -11.51
N ARG A 119 -5.80 -0.94 -12.10
CA ARG A 119 -6.76 -0.96 -13.22
C ARG A 119 -6.17 -1.66 -14.45
N GLY A 120 -7.02 -2.39 -15.18
CA GLY A 120 -6.63 -3.15 -16.37
C GLY A 120 -6.83 -4.65 -16.26
N ILE A 121 -7.18 -5.14 -15.06
CA ILE A 121 -7.63 -6.51 -14.81
C ILE A 121 -9.05 -6.44 -14.25
N PRO A 122 -10.02 -7.21 -14.78
CA PRO A 122 -11.40 -7.20 -14.29
C PRO A 122 -11.58 -7.89 -12.94
N SER A 123 -10.69 -8.80 -12.56
CA SER A 123 -10.82 -9.68 -11.38
C SER A 123 -10.27 -9.10 -10.08
N ASN A 124 -9.80 -7.85 -10.07
CA ASN A 124 -9.28 -7.22 -8.84
C ASN A 124 -10.38 -7.07 -7.79
N ASP A 125 -10.04 -7.40 -6.55
CA ASP A 125 -10.94 -7.25 -5.40
C ASP A 125 -10.63 -5.99 -4.58
N ASN A 126 -11.60 -5.59 -3.76
CA ASN A 126 -11.48 -4.45 -2.87
C ASN A 126 -11.93 -4.85 -1.46
N PHE A 127 -11.06 -4.62 -0.49
CA PHE A 127 -11.38 -4.74 0.92
C PHE A 127 -11.55 -3.36 1.54
N TYR A 128 -12.78 -3.01 1.90
CA TYR A 128 -13.06 -1.74 2.57
C TYR A 128 -13.59 -2.01 3.97
N PRO A 129 -12.83 -1.72 5.04
CA PRO A 129 -13.30 -1.93 6.40
C PRO A 129 -14.50 -1.03 6.67
N SER A 130 -15.64 -1.63 6.97
CA SER A 130 -16.87 -0.93 7.26
C SER A 130 -17.34 -1.23 8.68
N LYS A 131 -17.85 -0.20 9.36
CA LYS A 131 -18.59 -0.35 10.63
C LYS A 131 -20.07 -0.70 10.42
N LYS A 132 -20.56 -0.63 9.19
CA LYS A 132 -21.92 -0.99 8.87
C LYS A 132 -22.09 -2.50 8.95
N ARG A 133 -23.14 -2.92 9.64
CA ARG A 133 -23.53 -4.34 9.64
C ARG A 133 -24.03 -4.70 8.23
N LEU A 134 -23.66 -5.88 7.78
CA LEU A 134 -24.23 -6.44 6.58
C LEU A 134 -25.73 -6.65 6.78
N PRO A 135 -26.55 -6.62 5.72
CA PRO A 135 -27.96 -6.94 5.80
C PRO A 135 -28.17 -8.30 6.49
N ARG A 136 -29.27 -8.45 7.20
CA ARG A 136 -29.63 -9.73 7.83
C ARG A 136 -29.78 -10.80 6.76
N THR A 137 -29.43 -12.03 7.09
CA THR A 137 -29.47 -13.17 6.17
C THR A 137 -30.88 -13.35 5.57
N GLU A 138 -31.93 -13.12 6.37
CA GLU A 138 -33.33 -13.22 5.92
C GLU A 138 -33.64 -12.18 4.82
N LEU A 139 -33.12 -10.94 4.98
CA LEU A 139 -33.29 -9.90 3.97
C LEU A 139 -32.55 -10.25 2.68
N LEU A 140 -31.34 -10.78 2.78
CA LEU A 140 -30.55 -11.23 1.60
C LEU A 140 -31.25 -12.37 0.87
N GLN A 141 -31.83 -13.34 1.61
CA GLN A 141 -32.61 -14.44 1.03
C GLN A 141 -33.88 -13.94 0.35
N LEU A 142 -34.61 -13.01 0.98
CA LEU A 142 -35.80 -12.40 0.39
C LEU A 142 -35.47 -11.65 -0.91
N LEU A 143 -34.42 -10.82 -0.88
CA LEU A 143 -33.95 -10.11 -2.08
C LEU A 143 -33.52 -11.09 -3.17
N LYS A 144 -32.80 -12.17 -2.83
CA LYS A 144 -32.42 -13.21 -3.77
C LYS A 144 -33.65 -13.86 -4.42
N SER A 145 -34.71 -14.16 -3.65
CA SER A 145 -35.95 -14.74 -4.19
C SER A 145 -36.71 -13.77 -5.11
N VAL A 146 -36.72 -12.47 -4.79
CA VAL A 146 -37.41 -11.44 -5.60
C VAL A 146 -36.72 -11.20 -6.95
N TYR A 147 -35.38 -11.34 -6.98
CA TYR A 147 -34.59 -11.08 -8.20
C TYR A 147 -34.22 -12.33 -8.98
N ALA A 148 -34.46 -13.55 -8.43
CA ALA A 148 -34.16 -14.80 -9.11
C ALA A 148 -34.97 -15.01 -10.41
N ASP A 149 -36.17 -14.47 -10.50
CA ASP A 149 -37.06 -14.60 -11.65
C ASP A 149 -36.88 -13.49 -12.71
N LYS A 150 -36.04 -12.51 -12.43
CA LYS A 150 -35.75 -11.43 -13.38
C LYS A 150 -34.38 -11.67 -14.03
N SER A 151 -34.23 -11.30 -15.30
CA SER A 151 -33.03 -11.45 -16.12
C SER A 151 -31.75 -10.73 -15.57
N GLU A 152 -31.77 -10.37 -14.30
CA GLU A 152 -30.67 -9.65 -13.63
C GLU A 152 -29.78 -10.63 -12.84
N HIS A 153 -29.15 -11.57 -13.58
CA HIS A 153 -28.21 -12.53 -13.01
C HIS A 153 -27.07 -11.88 -12.23
N ASP A 154 -26.63 -10.69 -12.62
CA ASP A 154 -25.55 -9.97 -11.96
C ASP A 154 -25.92 -9.53 -10.53
N LEU A 155 -27.18 -9.13 -10.30
CA LEU A 155 -27.65 -8.73 -8.98
C LEU A 155 -27.80 -9.95 -8.05
N ALA A 156 -28.27 -11.08 -8.57
CA ALA A 156 -28.35 -12.33 -7.83
C ALA A 156 -26.95 -12.85 -7.43
N ASN A 157 -25.99 -12.82 -8.34
CA ASN A 157 -24.59 -13.15 -8.08
C ASN A 157 -23.97 -12.22 -7.04
N MET A 158 -24.21 -10.91 -7.12
CA MET A 158 -23.73 -9.95 -6.14
C MET A 158 -24.29 -10.22 -4.74
N MET A 159 -25.57 -10.58 -4.63
CA MET A 159 -26.19 -10.94 -3.36
C MET A 159 -25.63 -12.23 -2.78
N GLU A 160 -25.29 -13.21 -3.61
CA GLU A 160 -24.63 -14.44 -3.18
C GLU A 160 -23.21 -14.17 -2.65
N ILE A 161 -22.44 -13.33 -3.32
CA ILE A 161 -21.14 -12.87 -2.85
C ILE A 161 -21.26 -12.15 -1.50
N ILE A 162 -22.27 -11.28 -1.33
CA ILE A 162 -22.52 -10.56 -0.07
C ILE A 162 -22.92 -11.55 1.03
N ALA A 163 -23.79 -12.52 0.75
CA ALA A 163 -24.23 -13.54 1.71
C ALA A 163 -23.05 -14.42 2.16
N ASN A 164 -22.21 -14.88 1.25
CA ASN A 164 -21.03 -15.66 1.54
C ASN A 164 -20.00 -14.88 2.36
N ARG A 165 -19.79 -13.59 2.06
CA ARG A 165 -18.96 -12.69 2.87
C ARG A 165 -19.54 -12.43 4.26
N SER A 166 -20.89 -12.40 4.39
CA SER A 166 -21.57 -12.29 5.69
C SER A 166 -21.31 -13.49 6.58
N MET A 167 -21.32 -14.70 6.03
CA MET A 167 -21.01 -15.93 6.77
C MET A 167 -19.55 -16.01 7.20
N MET A 168 -18.63 -15.49 6.39
CA MET A 168 -17.20 -15.43 6.73
C MET A 168 -16.86 -14.36 7.79
N ASN A 169 -17.71 -13.35 7.96
CA ASN A 169 -17.49 -12.23 8.88
C ASN A 169 -18.20 -12.37 10.25
N ASN A 170 -18.86 -13.46 10.54
CA ASN A 170 -19.51 -13.71 11.84
C ASN A 170 -18.55 -13.78 13.05
N GLY A 171 -17.25 -13.60 12.83
CA GLY A 171 -16.23 -13.36 13.87
C GLY A 171 -15.73 -11.92 13.92
N GLY A 172 -16.48 -10.96 13.39
CA GLY A 172 -16.04 -9.61 13.05
C GLY A 172 -15.70 -8.71 14.22
N THR A 173 -14.45 -8.67 14.61
CA THR A 173 -13.84 -7.48 15.15
C THR A 173 -13.89 -6.38 14.07
N SER A 174 -14.52 -5.24 14.39
CA SER A 174 -14.48 -4.02 13.56
C SER A 174 -13.03 -3.71 13.24
N MET A 175 -12.60 -4.01 12.01
CA MET A 175 -11.22 -3.80 11.61
C MET A 175 -10.93 -2.31 11.50
N SER A 176 -9.89 -1.86 12.19
CA SER A 176 -9.44 -0.47 12.16
C SER A 176 -8.97 -0.11 10.75
N ARG A 177 -9.24 1.15 10.32
CA ARG A 177 -8.66 1.73 9.09
C ARG A 177 -7.23 2.21 9.27
N LYS A 178 -6.59 1.96 10.41
CA LYS A 178 -5.18 2.27 10.60
C LYS A 178 -4.33 1.50 9.59
N ASN A 179 -3.36 2.16 9.00
CA ASN A 179 -2.50 1.56 7.97
C ASN A 179 -1.78 0.29 8.45
N SER A 180 -1.37 0.23 9.72
CA SER A 180 -0.81 -0.97 10.32
C SER A 180 -1.79 -2.15 10.36
N SER A 181 -3.09 -1.90 10.59
CA SER A 181 -4.11 -2.95 10.55
C SER A 181 -4.38 -3.42 9.11
N LEU A 182 -4.35 -2.51 8.15
CA LEU A 182 -4.49 -2.85 6.73
C LEU A 182 -3.28 -3.66 6.25
N ALA A 183 -2.07 -3.29 6.64
CA ALA A 183 -0.85 -4.02 6.33
C ALA A 183 -0.87 -5.45 6.91
N TYR A 184 -1.30 -5.61 8.16
CA TYR A 184 -1.49 -6.93 8.75
C TYR A 184 -2.49 -7.78 7.94
N LYS A 185 -3.63 -7.19 7.56
CA LYS A 185 -4.64 -7.84 6.73
C LYS A 185 -4.10 -8.21 5.35
N ALA A 186 -3.32 -7.30 4.72
CA ALA A 186 -2.65 -7.58 3.46
C ALA A 186 -1.77 -8.83 3.56
N GLY A 187 -0.94 -8.92 4.59
CA GLY A 187 -0.10 -10.10 4.82
C GLY A 187 -0.91 -11.38 5.01
N LEU A 188 -2.02 -11.32 5.76
CA LEU A 188 -2.92 -12.47 5.94
C LEU A 188 -3.57 -12.94 4.64
N GLU A 189 -3.89 -12.03 3.73
CA GLU A 189 -4.50 -12.37 2.44
C GLU A 189 -3.45 -12.88 1.44
N LEU A 190 -2.30 -12.23 1.36
CA LEU A 190 -1.21 -12.58 0.43
C LEU A 190 -0.67 -13.99 0.67
N LYS A 191 -0.60 -14.44 1.93
CA LYS A 191 -0.10 -15.79 2.25
C LYS A 191 -1.05 -16.93 1.92
N LYS A 192 -2.31 -16.66 1.56
CA LYS A 192 -3.26 -17.70 1.20
C LYS A 192 -2.89 -18.33 -0.15
N ILE A 193 -2.97 -19.65 -0.25
CA ILE A 193 -2.66 -20.40 -1.50
C ILE A 193 -3.47 -19.85 -2.68
N ASN A 194 -4.75 -19.58 -2.49
CA ASN A 194 -5.65 -19.01 -3.50
C ASN A 194 -5.96 -17.53 -3.22
N GLY A 195 -5.07 -16.83 -2.52
CA GLY A 195 -5.21 -15.41 -2.21
C GLY A 195 -4.74 -14.50 -3.35
N PRO A 196 -4.89 -13.18 -3.14
CA PRO A 196 -4.36 -12.21 -4.08
C PRO A 196 -2.84 -12.33 -4.18
N ARG A 197 -2.29 -11.96 -5.34
CA ARG A 197 -0.84 -11.92 -5.57
C ARG A 197 -0.25 -10.54 -5.33
N VAL A 198 -1.09 -9.53 -5.34
CA VAL A 198 -0.71 -8.14 -5.10
C VAL A 198 -1.70 -7.50 -4.14
N ALA A 199 -1.22 -6.79 -3.15
CA ALA A 199 -2.04 -5.97 -2.26
C ALA A 199 -1.59 -4.52 -2.33
N VAL A 200 -2.54 -3.59 -2.48
CA VAL A 200 -2.25 -2.15 -2.60
C VAL A 200 -3.05 -1.38 -1.57
N PHE A 201 -2.36 -0.52 -0.82
CA PHE A 201 -2.96 0.51 0.02
C PHE A 201 -2.13 1.80 -0.02
N GLU A 202 -2.67 2.88 0.48
CA GLU A 202 -2.05 4.20 0.45
C GLU A 202 -1.66 4.64 1.85
N VAL A 203 -0.56 5.37 1.94
CA VAL A 203 -0.05 6.02 3.14
C VAL A 203 0.10 7.50 2.82
N ASP A 204 -0.68 8.33 3.49
CA ASP A 204 -0.67 9.78 3.36
C ASP A 204 0.34 10.41 4.33
N GLY A 205 0.44 11.75 4.32
CA GLY A 205 1.19 12.51 5.30
C GLY A 205 2.60 12.91 4.88
N PHE A 206 3.04 12.56 3.66
CA PHE A 206 4.36 12.94 3.15
C PHE A 206 4.39 14.27 2.39
N ASP A 207 3.26 14.95 2.27
CA ASP A 207 3.18 16.27 1.65
C ASP A 207 3.34 17.39 2.72
N THR A 208 4.53 17.51 3.23
CA THR A 208 4.80 18.33 4.41
C THR A 208 4.86 19.84 4.15
N HIS A 209 4.98 20.28 2.89
CA HIS A 209 5.05 21.68 2.44
C HIS A 209 5.96 22.63 3.26
N ALA A 210 5.94 22.53 4.59
CA ALA A 210 6.75 23.32 5.53
C ALA A 210 6.99 22.49 6.81
N ALA A 211 7.99 22.91 7.59
CA ALA A 211 8.29 22.36 8.91
C ALA A 211 8.43 20.83 8.94
N GLN A 212 9.04 20.26 7.91
CA GLN A 212 9.28 18.81 7.77
C GLN A 212 9.94 18.25 9.04
N GLY A 213 10.92 18.97 9.60
CA GLY A 213 11.75 18.52 10.72
C GLY A 213 12.84 17.55 10.30
N GLY A 214 13.73 17.23 11.25
CA GLY A 214 14.76 16.20 11.11
C GLY A 214 14.33 14.92 11.83
N VAL A 215 14.99 14.60 12.96
CA VAL A 215 14.65 13.41 13.80
C VAL A 215 13.22 13.47 14.35
N ASN A 216 12.70 14.67 14.57
CA ASN A 216 11.33 14.91 15.03
C ASN A 216 10.64 15.87 14.06
N GLY A 217 9.35 15.72 13.87
CA GLY A 217 8.51 16.54 12.99
C GLY A 217 7.58 15.71 12.15
N SER A 218 6.78 16.35 11.30
CA SER A 218 5.72 15.72 10.53
C SER A 218 6.21 14.59 9.60
N HIS A 219 7.39 14.76 9.00
CA HIS A 219 8.00 13.71 8.17
C HIS A 219 8.40 12.50 9.02
N SER A 220 8.99 12.74 10.20
CA SER A 220 9.36 11.69 11.15
C SER A 220 8.14 10.90 11.64
N ASP A 221 7.03 11.57 11.90
CA ASP A 221 5.77 10.93 12.31
C ASP A 221 5.23 10.02 11.20
N SER A 222 5.29 10.47 9.94
CA SER A 222 4.92 9.65 8.78
C SER A 222 5.86 8.44 8.59
N LEU A 223 7.15 8.58 8.88
CA LEU A 223 8.10 7.47 8.87
C LEU A 223 7.84 6.46 10.00
N ILE A 224 7.41 6.91 11.19
CA ILE A 224 6.98 6.00 12.27
C ILE A 224 5.78 5.16 11.84
N GLU A 225 4.81 5.79 11.18
CA GLU A 225 3.65 5.07 10.65
C GLU A 225 4.09 4.06 9.58
N MET A 226 4.93 4.45 8.63
CA MET A 226 5.48 3.56 7.60
C MET A 226 6.25 2.38 8.23
N ASP A 227 7.05 2.62 9.25
CA ASP A 227 7.78 1.56 9.96
C ASP A 227 6.85 0.57 10.67
N SER A 228 5.73 1.07 11.23
CA SER A 228 4.69 0.23 11.82
C SER A 228 3.97 -0.65 10.80
N ILE A 229 3.89 -0.19 9.54
CA ILE A 229 3.34 -0.93 8.42
C ILE A 229 4.23 -2.12 8.09
N PHE A 230 5.55 -1.92 7.98
CA PHE A 230 6.50 -3.02 7.74
C PHE A 230 6.38 -4.10 8.81
N LYS A 231 6.39 -3.71 10.10
CA LYS A 231 6.19 -4.65 11.21
C LYS A 231 4.89 -5.44 11.11
N SER A 232 3.82 -4.76 10.73
CA SER A 232 2.49 -5.39 10.67
C SER A 232 2.34 -6.31 9.47
N LEU A 233 2.96 -5.94 8.34
CA LEU A 233 3.01 -6.77 7.13
C LEU A 233 3.80 -8.06 7.41
N GLU A 234 5.01 -7.94 7.98
CA GLU A 234 5.83 -9.07 8.41
C GLU A 234 5.03 -10.03 9.32
N LYS A 235 4.38 -9.50 10.35
CA LYS A 235 3.53 -10.29 11.25
C LYS A 235 2.38 -10.98 10.49
N GLY A 236 1.79 -10.34 9.49
CA GLY A 236 0.71 -10.90 8.69
C GLY A 236 1.17 -12.02 7.78
N LEU A 237 2.31 -11.85 7.13
CA LEU A 237 2.93 -12.82 6.21
C LEU A 237 3.49 -14.03 6.99
N GLY A 238 4.10 -13.79 8.15
CA GLY A 238 4.83 -14.85 8.86
C GLY A 238 6.00 -15.36 8.01
N LEU A 239 6.14 -16.68 7.86
CA LEU A 239 7.22 -17.30 7.08
C LEU A 239 7.16 -16.98 5.58
N GLU A 240 5.99 -16.63 5.07
CA GLU A 240 5.83 -16.27 3.64
C GLU A 240 6.49 -14.92 3.28
N ILE A 241 7.06 -14.21 4.23
CA ILE A 241 7.79 -12.96 3.96
C ILE A 241 9.00 -13.20 3.04
N GLU A 242 9.64 -14.36 3.13
CA GLU A 242 10.77 -14.74 2.28
C GLU A 242 10.37 -14.91 0.81
N ASN A 243 9.09 -15.17 0.55
CA ASN A 243 8.50 -15.37 -0.78
C ASN A 243 7.72 -14.14 -1.27
N THR A 244 7.78 -13.02 -0.53
CA THR A 244 7.01 -11.81 -0.83
C THR A 244 7.94 -10.65 -1.14
N LEU A 245 7.68 -9.93 -2.23
CA LEU A 245 8.43 -8.75 -2.68
C LEU A 245 7.63 -7.48 -2.40
#